data_6d53a707635d722621e4267bd1a7cbaf
#
_entry.id   6d53a707635d722621e4267bd1a7cbaf
#
_cell.length_a   1.000
_cell.length_b   1.000
_cell.length_c   1.000
_cell.angle_alpha   90.00
_cell.angle_beta   90.00
_cell.angle_gamma   90.00
#
_symmetry.space_group_name_H-M   'P 1'
#
loop_
_entity.id
_entity.type
_entity.pdbx_description
1 polymer ?
#
loop_
_entity_poly.entity_id
_entity_poly.type
_entity_poly.pdbx_seq_one_letter_code
_entity_poly.pdbx_strand_id
1 'polypeptide(L)'
;MQRISVGRSHIVQVRTAFLHQSGWLQSDPRQDSSAILQTMGELQMIKKKILVDDTKRELCAHGSETFPMTVNHDDLWMFEGKNVPIHWHNELEISLPRLGKARYQVYQKNYEVHPGEGLLLNRNVPHSCDSTDDSRTLYTTILVRPDFLYGDLGSDVERNCFRPFLQNSALPCILLTGKEEWSREALKKLNQVDTLFEEKPFCYELRIKGLLCEAFGLIFSAHDTEFRNVVPASQRELERLEQMLDYLHAHSESVVSLKELADQVHLSREVCCRLFRKMTGKTITKYLEEYRVNQSFSLVQSGRYPMTQIADMVGFSNASRFAGAFRKRFGCNPGEYNSLNADKHSPASSARSTKRRVRGDAYVSGS
;
A
#
# COMPACT_ATOMS: atom_id res chain seq x y z
N MET A 1 -15.39 -18.20 -8.44
CA MET A 1 -14.17 -17.45 -8.76
C MET A 1 -13.38 -17.24 -7.48
N GLN A 2 -12.31 -17.96 -7.35
CA GLN A 2 -11.52 -18.06 -6.12
C GLN A 2 -10.74 -16.78 -5.87
N ARG A 3 -10.81 -16.36 -4.62
CA ARG A 3 -10.19 -15.18 -4.10
C ARG A 3 -8.74 -15.28 -3.87
N ILE A 4 -8.09 -14.24 -4.22
CA ILE A 4 -6.71 -13.97 -3.84
C ILE A 4 -6.71 -13.34 -2.46
N SER A 5 -6.71 -14.19 -1.44
CA SER A 5 -6.08 -13.87 -0.17
C SER A 5 -4.61 -14.25 -0.34
N VAL A 6 -3.83 -13.39 -0.96
CA VAL A 6 -2.37 -13.51 -0.88
C VAL A 6 -1.98 -12.94 0.48
N GLY A 7 -2.43 -13.66 1.50
CA GLY A 7 -2.01 -13.46 2.86
C GLY A 7 -0.58 -13.99 3.04
N ARG A 8 0.09 -13.39 3.95
CA ARG A 8 1.42 -13.59 4.50
C ARG A 8 2.00 -15.03 4.52
N SER A 9 1.18 -16.07 4.42
CA SER A 9 1.61 -17.47 4.46
C SER A 9 2.33 -17.97 3.20
N HIS A 10 2.08 -17.40 2.02
CA HIS A 10 2.74 -17.83 0.78
C HIS A 10 4.17 -17.28 0.66
N ILE A 11 4.44 -16.08 1.19
CA ILE A 11 5.79 -15.51 1.21
C ILE A 11 6.69 -16.31 2.17
N VAL A 12 6.15 -16.75 3.29
CA VAL A 12 6.87 -17.61 4.26
C VAL A 12 7.19 -18.98 3.64
N GLN A 13 6.26 -19.60 2.89
CA GLN A 13 6.51 -20.89 2.24
C GLN A 13 7.57 -20.82 1.13
N VAL A 14 7.57 -19.76 0.33
CA VAL A 14 8.62 -19.54 -0.68
C VAL A 14 9.97 -19.27 -0.01
N ARG A 15 10.00 -18.59 1.12
CA ARG A 15 11.23 -18.36 1.90
C ARG A 15 11.78 -19.61 2.56
N THR A 16 10.93 -20.46 3.12
CA THR A 16 11.36 -21.74 3.70
C THR A 16 12.00 -22.65 2.64
N ALA A 17 11.47 -22.62 1.41
CA ALA A 17 12.08 -23.33 0.28
C ALA A 17 13.44 -22.71 -0.11
N PHE A 18 13.62 -21.38 -0.01
CA PHE A 18 14.86 -20.71 -0.38
C PHE A 18 15.97 -20.86 0.67
N LEU A 19 15.63 -20.88 1.96
CA LEU A 19 16.57 -21.11 3.06
C LEU A 19 17.00 -22.60 3.15
N HIS A 20 16.15 -23.53 2.72
CA HIS A 20 16.54 -24.92 2.58
C HIS A 20 17.46 -25.20 1.39
N GLN A 21 17.47 -24.36 0.36
CA GLN A 21 18.43 -24.49 -0.76
C GLN A 21 19.85 -24.04 -0.43
N SER A 22 20.06 -23.22 0.60
CA SER A 22 21.42 -22.88 1.09
C SER A 22 22.02 -23.93 2.03
N GLY A 23 21.28 -24.98 2.39
CA GLY A 23 21.69 -26.09 3.28
C GLY A 23 22.03 -27.41 2.57
N TRP A 24 22.22 -27.42 1.26
CA TRP A 24 22.51 -28.63 0.48
C TRP A 24 23.99 -29.06 0.54
N LEU A 25 24.39 -29.56 1.68
CA LEU A 25 25.53 -30.47 1.79
C LEU A 25 25.21 -31.54 2.82
N GLN A 26 24.31 -32.47 2.50
CA GLN A 26 24.19 -33.84 3.01
C GLN A 26 22.78 -34.39 2.79
N SER A 27 22.48 -34.93 1.61
CA SER A 27 21.45 -35.92 1.39
C SER A 27 21.74 -36.70 0.11
N ASP A 28 21.43 -37.97 0.16
CA ASP A 28 21.69 -39.07 -0.78
C ASP A 28 21.47 -38.72 -2.27
N PRO A 29 22.44 -38.98 -3.18
CA PRO A 29 22.38 -38.62 -4.59
C PRO A 29 21.45 -39.49 -5.46
N ARG A 30 20.51 -40.21 -4.89
CA ARG A 30 19.63 -41.15 -5.59
C ARG A 30 18.14 -40.81 -5.62
N GLN A 31 17.75 -39.62 -5.24
CA GLN A 31 16.37 -39.17 -5.47
C GLN A 31 16.26 -38.44 -6.80
N ASP A 32 15.36 -38.94 -7.61
CA ASP A 32 15.07 -38.62 -9.00
C ASP A 32 14.84 -37.10 -9.22
N SER A 33 15.86 -36.42 -9.73
CA SER A 33 15.85 -35.00 -10.05
C SER A 33 14.80 -34.64 -11.13
N SER A 34 14.30 -35.62 -11.88
CA SER A 34 13.32 -35.42 -12.95
C SER A 34 11.92 -35.11 -12.41
N ALA A 35 11.52 -35.76 -11.31
CA ALA A 35 10.21 -35.51 -10.67
C ALA A 35 10.12 -34.12 -10.00
N ILE A 36 11.24 -33.67 -9.42
CA ILE A 36 11.32 -32.33 -8.80
C ILE A 36 11.28 -31.25 -9.87
N LEU A 37 11.96 -31.43 -10.99
CA LEU A 37 11.93 -30.47 -12.12
C LEU A 37 10.57 -30.44 -12.83
N GLN A 38 9.86 -31.56 -12.90
CA GLN A 38 8.52 -31.64 -13.48
C GLN A 38 7.47 -30.99 -12.59
N THR A 39 7.55 -31.14 -11.27
CA THR A 39 6.67 -30.47 -10.30
C THR A 39 6.96 -28.95 -10.21
N MET A 40 8.18 -28.53 -10.45
CA MET A 40 8.53 -27.09 -10.53
C MET A 40 8.11 -26.42 -11.85
N GLY A 41 7.93 -27.20 -12.92
CA GLY A 41 7.46 -26.70 -14.22
C GLY A 41 5.95 -26.44 -14.30
N GLU A 42 5.15 -27.06 -13.44
CA GLU A 42 3.68 -26.95 -13.45
C GLU A 42 3.11 -25.95 -12.42
N LEU A 43 3.91 -25.38 -11.52
CA LEU A 43 3.50 -24.22 -10.75
C LEU A 43 3.42 -23.02 -11.71
N GLN A 44 2.25 -22.81 -12.33
CA GLN A 44 1.91 -21.53 -12.95
C GLN A 44 2.19 -20.44 -11.90
N MET A 45 3.32 -19.77 -12.02
CA MET A 45 3.69 -18.67 -11.15
C MET A 45 2.60 -17.61 -11.30
N ILE A 46 1.80 -17.43 -10.26
CA ILE A 46 0.79 -16.36 -10.21
C ILE A 46 1.54 -15.05 -10.35
N LYS A 47 1.41 -14.41 -11.51
CA LYS A 47 2.03 -13.11 -11.77
C LYS A 47 1.42 -12.05 -10.84
N LYS A 48 2.28 -11.27 -10.21
CA LYS A 48 1.88 -10.10 -9.45
C LYS A 48 1.32 -9.03 -10.38
N LYS A 49 0.31 -8.30 -9.92
CA LYS A 49 -0.25 -7.12 -10.61
C LYS A 49 -0.44 -6.02 -9.60
N ILE A 50 0.00 -4.83 -9.98
CA ILE A 50 -0.40 -3.61 -9.27
C ILE A 50 -1.83 -3.29 -9.71
N LEU A 51 -2.77 -3.32 -8.77
CA LEU A 51 -4.16 -2.97 -9.02
C LEU A 51 -4.31 -1.46 -8.94
N VAL A 52 -4.68 -0.84 -10.04
CA VAL A 52 -4.85 0.61 -10.14
C VAL A 52 -6.26 0.99 -10.59
N ASP A 53 -6.69 2.20 -10.24
CA ASP A 53 -7.91 2.81 -10.81
C ASP A 53 -7.63 3.45 -12.19
N ASP A 54 -8.66 4.07 -12.77
CA ASP A 54 -8.57 4.75 -14.07
C ASP A 54 -7.54 5.90 -14.09
N THR A 55 -7.15 6.42 -12.91
CA THR A 55 -6.14 7.48 -12.75
C THR A 55 -4.73 6.95 -12.50
N LYS A 56 -4.55 5.63 -12.51
CA LYS A 56 -3.32 4.92 -12.16
C LYS A 56 -2.96 4.99 -10.67
N ARG A 57 -3.91 5.34 -9.81
CA ARG A 57 -3.71 5.25 -8.38
C ARG A 57 -3.77 3.80 -7.93
N GLU A 58 -2.80 3.37 -7.15
CA GLU A 58 -2.80 2.04 -6.56
C GLU A 58 -3.97 1.85 -5.58
N LEU A 59 -4.63 0.69 -5.69
CA LEU A 59 -5.80 0.34 -4.89
C LEU A 59 -5.44 -0.47 -3.63
N CYS A 60 -4.19 -0.90 -3.53
CA CYS A 60 -3.70 -1.63 -2.36
C CYS A 60 -3.52 -0.68 -1.17
N ALA A 61 -3.89 -1.12 0.01
CA ALA A 61 -3.57 -0.43 1.24
C ALA A 61 -2.21 -0.91 1.76
N HIS A 62 -1.33 0.02 2.07
CA HIS A 62 0.00 -0.26 2.59
C HIS A 62 0.04 -0.11 4.11
N GLY A 63 0.18 -1.24 4.80
CA GLY A 63 0.14 -1.27 6.27
C GLY A 63 -1.28 -1.37 6.84
N SER A 64 -1.45 -0.93 8.07
CA SER A 64 -2.73 -0.86 8.79
C SER A 64 -2.99 0.56 9.31
N GLU A 65 -4.20 0.84 9.78
CA GLU A 65 -4.50 2.13 10.41
C GLU A 65 -3.63 2.41 11.65
N THR A 66 -3.28 1.37 12.39
CA THR A 66 -2.47 1.49 13.61
C THR A 66 -0.97 1.42 13.35
N PHE A 67 -0.55 0.89 12.20
CA PHE A 67 0.83 0.83 11.75
C PHE A 67 0.89 1.05 10.23
N PRO A 68 0.82 2.32 9.80
CA PRO A 68 0.59 2.71 8.41
C PRO A 68 1.88 2.69 7.58
N MET A 69 2.53 1.53 7.57
CA MET A 69 3.70 1.24 6.73
C MET A 69 3.79 -0.26 6.39
N THR A 70 4.50 -0.57 5.35
CA THR A 70 4.85 -1.95 5.00
C THR A 70 6.24 -2.03 4.38
N VAL A 71 6.84 -3.21 4.47
CA VAL A 71 8.05 -3.56 3.73
C VAL A 71 7.69 -4.72 2.81
N ASN A 72 7.98 -4.58 1.52
CA ASN A 72 7.80 -5.63 0.54
C ASN A 72 9.14 -6.06 -0.04
N HIS A 73 9.29 -7.35 -0.30
CA HIS A 73 10.42 -7.92 -1.02
C HIS A 73 9.91 -8.42 -2.36
N ASP A 74 10.32 -7.79 -3.41
CA ASP A 74 9.79 -8.03 -4.74
C ASP A 74 10.85 -8.48 -5.71
N ASP A 75 10.41 -9.31 -6.66
CA ASP A 75 11.16 -9.75 -7.82
C ASP A 75 10.42 -9.25 -9.05
N LEU A 76 11.06 -8.44 -9.88
CA LEU A 76 10.45 -7.93 -11.11
C LEU A 76 9.96 -9.04 -12.03
N TRP A 77 10.58 -10.22 -12.00
CA TRP A 77 10.17 -11.36 -12.79
C TRP A 77 8.81 -11.94 -12.37
N MET A 78 8.37 -11.65 -11.15
CA MET A 78 7.04 -12.04 -10.65
C MET A 78 5.92 -11.15 -11.17
N PHE A 79 6.23 -9.99 -11.74
CA PHE A 79 5.24 -9.11 -12.34
C PHE A 79 4.97 -9.47 -13.81
N GLU A 80 3.74 -9.19 -14.28
CA GLU A 80 3.39 -9.33 -15.68
C GLU A 80 4.24 -8.38 -16.52
N GLY A 81 4.92 -8.87 -17.56
CA GLY A 81 5.85 -8.07 -18.37
C GLY A 81 7.21 -7.80 -17.70
N LYS A 82 7.51 -8.42 -16.56
CA LYS A 82 8.75 -8.22 -15.78
C LYS A 82 8.99 -6.76 -15.38
N ASN A 83 7.91 -6.02 -15.16
CA ASN A 83 7.96 -4.63 -14.75
C ASN A 83 6.81 -4.29 -13.80
N VAL A 84 6.98 -3.24 -13.02
CA VAL A 84 5.93 -2.56 -12.28
C VAL A 84 5.39 -1.45 -13.16
N PRO A 85 4.12 -1.52 -13.63
CA PRO A 85 3.55 -0.52 -14.52
C PRO A 85 3.42 0.82 -13.82
N ILE A 86 3.24 1.90 -14.61
CA ILE A 86 3.06 3.24 -14.08
C ILE A 86 1.87 3.29 -13.12
N HIS A 87 2.13 3.77 -11.90
CA HIS A 87 1.16 3.95 -10.83
C HIS A 87 1.59 5.07 -9.90
N TRP A 88 0.73 5.43 -8.95
CA TRP A 88 1.03 6.35 -7.86
C TRP A 88 0.19 6.00 -6.62
N HIS A 89 0.68 6.37 -5.45
CA HIS A 89 0.05 6.15 -4.15
C HIS A 89 0.33 7.31 -3.18
N ASN A 90 -0.32 7.32 -2.03
CA ASN A 90 -0.22 8.42 -1.05
C ASN A 90 0.97 8.27 -0.09
N GLU A 91 1.61 7.13 -0.07
CA GLU A 91 2.76 6.83 0.76
C GLU A 91 4.03 7.43 0.17
N LEU A 92 5.02 7.67 1.02
CA LEU A 92 6.41 7.78 0.63
C LEU A 92 6.92 6.37 0.33
N GLU A 93 7.66 6.20 -0.75
CA GLU A 93 8.30 4.93 -1.08
C GLU A 93 9.82 5.06 -1.02
N ILE A 94 10.46 4.14 -0.34
CA ILE A 94 11.90 3.95 -0.42
C ILE A 94 12.15 2.61 -1.09
N SER A 95 12.80 2.64 -2.24
CA SER A 95 13.15 1.45 -2.99
C SER A 95 14.64 1.17 -2.90
N LEU A 96 14.98 -0.08 -2.57
CA LEU A 96 16.33 -0.55 -2.28
C LEU A 96 16.61 -1.80 -3.13
N PRO A 97 17.24 -1.71 -4.31
CA PRO A 97 17.67 -2.87 -5.08
C PRO A 97 18.61 -3.76 -4.28
N ARG A 98 18.40 -5.08 -4.34
CA ARG A 98 19.20 -6.11 -3.65
C ARG A 98 20.03 -6.93 -4.62
N LEU A 99 19.49 -7.14 -5.82
CA LEU A 99 20.15 -7.86 -6.91
C LEU A 99 19.69 -7.24 -8.24
N GLY A 100 20.60 -7.17 -9.20
CA GLY A 100 20.32 -6.54 -10.49
C GLY A 100 20.18 -5.02 -10.36
N LYS A 101 19.82 -4.37 -11.46
CA LYS A 101 19.65 -2.93 -11.54
C LYS A 101 18.19 -2.60 -11.79
N ALA A 102 17.64 -1.69 -11.00
CA ALA A 102 16.27 -1.19 -11.17
C ALA A 102 16.29 0.15 -11.90
N ARG A 103 15.50 0.27 -12.95
CA ARG A 103 15.27 1.54 -13.64
C ARG A 103 13.90 2.06 -13.28
N TYR A 104 13.88 3.19 -12.57
CA TYR A 104 12.67 3.92 -12.24
C TYR A 104 12.43 5.02 -13.27
N GLN A 105 11.23 5.03 -13.86
CA GLN A 105 10.73 6.18 -14.57
C GLN A 105 9.87 7.01 -13.62
N VAL A 106 10.30 8.25 -13.35
CA VAL A 106 9.59 9.21 -12.52
C VAL A 106 9.25 10.41 -13.38
N TYR A 107 7.95 10.59 -13.70
CA TYR A 107 7.50 11.46 -14.77
C TYR A 107 8.20 11.15 -16.10
N GLN A 108 9.02 12.07 -16.62
CA GLN A 108 9.77 11.93 -17.88
C GLN A 108 11.26 11.62 -17.67
N LYS A 109 11.71 11.44 -16.40
CA LYS A 109 13.11 11.16 -16.08
C LYS A 109 13.31 9.70 -15.68
N ASN A 110 14.43 9.14 -16.08
CA ASN A 110 14.85 7.80 -15.71
C ASN A 110 15.96 7.88 -14.65
N TYR A 111 15.84 7.02 -13.64
CA TYR A 111 16.81 6.85 -12.55
C TYR A 111 17.23 5.39 -12.54
N GLU A 112 18.51 5.14 -12.76
CA GLU A 112 19.09 3.80 -12.59
C GLU A 112 19.59 3.69 -11.14
N VAL A 113 19.12 2.65 -10.44
CA VAL A 113 19.42 2.42 -9.02
C VAL A 113 20.06 1.05 -8.88
N HIS A 114 21.22 1.03 -8.27
CA HIS A 114 22.04 -0.18 -8.12
C HIS A 114 21.90 -0.80 -6.74
N PRO A 115 22.28 -2.08 -6.56
CA PRO A 115 22.42 -2.66 -5.23
C PRO A 115 23.35 -1.82 -4.33
N GLY A 116 22.87 -1.52 -3.13
CA GLY A 116 23.55 -0.64 -2.19
C GLY A 116 23.19 0.85 -2.29
N GLU A 117 22.44 1.22 -3.32
CA GLU A 117 21.79 2.53 -3.48
C GLU A 117 20.31 2.47 -3.09
N GLY A 118 19.61 3.60 -3.10
CA GLY A 118 18.18 3.68 -2.86
C GLY A 118 17.54 4.85 -3.59
N LEU A 119 16.23 4.77 -3.79
CA LEU A 119 15.42 5.87 -4.35
C LEU A 119 14.28 6.16 -3.39
N LEU A 120 14.26 7.39 -2.86
CA LEU A 120 13.11 7.93 -2.13
C LEU A 120 12.18 8.61 -3.12
N LEU A 121 10.95 8.11 -3.24
CA LEU A 121 9.87 8.68 -4.03
C LEU A 121 8.91 9.46 -3.14
N ASN A 122 8.53 10.65 -3.58
CA ASN A 122 7.53 11.45 -2.89
C ASN A 122 6.13 10.89 -3.14
N ARG A 123 5.19 11.21 -2.24
CA ARG A 123 3.78 10.82 -2.38
C ARG A 123 3.15 11.37 -3.66
N ASN A 124 2.18 10.66 -4.21
CA ASN A 124 1.39 11.08 -5.38
C ASN A 124 2.23 11.32 -6.66
N VAL A 125 3.43 10.80 -6.71
CA VAL A 125 4.33 10.90 -7.86
C VAL A 125 4.12 9.68 -8.76
N PRO A 126 3.69 9.86 -10.02
CA PRO A 126 3.61 8.76 -10.98
C PRO A 126 5.00 8.18 -11.27
N HIS A 127 5.12 6.87 -11.08
CA HIS A 127 6.36 6.15 -11.30
C HIS A 127 6.11 4.72 -11.81
N SER A 128 7.13 4.15 -12.41
CA SER A 128 7.20 2.74 -12.81
C SER A 128 8.59 2.20 -12.55
N CYS A 129 8.74 0.88 -12.51
CA CYS A 129 10.03 0.23 -12.33
C CYS A 129 10.19 -0.92 -13.31
N ASP A 130 11.33 -0.99 -13.98
CA ASP A 130 11.71 -2.10 -14.82
C ASP A 130 13.19 -2.52 -14.60
N SER A 131 13.61 -3.61 -15.19
CA SER A 131 15.01 -4.02 -15.22
C SER A 131 15.75 -3.29 -16.36
N THR A 132 16.97 -2.86 -16.11
CA THR A 132 17.80 -2.22 -17.15
C THR A 132 18.34 -3.19 -18.19
N ASP A 133 18.41 -4.45 -17.84
CA ASP A 133 18.81 -5.57 -18.67
C ASP A 133 17.88 -6.76 -18.36
N ASP A 134 17.97 -7.83 -19.11
CA ASP A 134 17.19 -9.05 -18.86
C ASP A 134 17.62 -9.80 -17.59
N SER A 135 18.41 -9.20 -16.71
CA SER A 135 18.81 -9.79 -15.45
C SER A 135 17.66 -9.78 -14.43
N ARG A 136 17.69 -10.76 -13.53
CA ARG A 136 16.75 -10.82 -12.42
C ARG A 136 17.00 -9.65 -11.46
N THR A 137 15.96 -8.89 -11.17
CA THR A 137 16.04 -7.73 -10.27
C THR A 137 15.19 -7.99 -9.04
N LEU A 138 15.87 -8.08 -7.88
CA LEU A 138 15.25 -8.18 -6.56
C LEU A 138 15.39 -6.83 -5.86
N TYR A 139 14.32 -6.38 -5.22
CA TYR A 139 14.33 -5.12 -4.48
C TYR A 139 13.42 -5.16 -3.26
N THR A 140 13.74 -4.36 -2.27
CA THR A 140 12.91 -4.09 -1.11
C THR A 140 12.25 -2.73 -1.28
N THR A 141 10.93 -2.63 -1.05
CA THR A 141 10.24 -1.34 -0.94
C THR A 141 9.74 -1.13 0.49
N ILE A 142 10.03 0.05 1.03
CA ILE A 142 9.46 0.54 2.29
C ILE A 142 8.42 1.60 1.92
N LEU A 143 7.16 1.30 2.16
CA LEU A 143 6.04 2.19 1.93
C LEU A 143 5.55 2.71 3.27
N VAL A 144 5.52 4.03 3.45
CA VAL A 144 5.15 4.65 4.72
C VAL A 144 4.28 5.87 4.51
N ARG A 145 3.15 5.93 5.21
CA ARG A 145 2.34 7.16 5.25
C ARG A 145 3.12 8.27 5.97
N PRO A 146 3.16 9.48 5.41
CA PRO A 146 3.92 10.58 6.01
C PRO A 146 3.48 10.94 7.43
N ASP A 147 2.18 10.85 7.74
CA ASP A 147 1.62 11.12 9.07
C ASP A 147 2.12 10.16 10.15
N PHE A 148 2.53 8.96 9.80
CA PHE A 148 3.22 8.06 10.74
C PHE A 148 4.51 8.68 11.31
N LEU A 149 5.20 9.50 10.51
CA LEU A 149 6.49 10.09 10.86
C LEU A 149 6.31 11.43 11.57
N TYR A 150 5.49 12.32 11.03
CA TYR A 150 5.35 13.67 11.58
C TYR A 150 4.23 13.82 12.63
N GLY A 151 3.34 12.82 12.77
CA GLY A 151 2.20 12.86 13.70
C GLY A 151 1.07 13.75 13.18
N ASP A 152 0.68 14.73 13.96
CA ASP A 152 -0.45 15.61 13.64
C ASP A 152 -0.11 16.60 12.52
N LEU A 153 -1.09 16.83 11.67
CA LEU A 153 -1.03 17.90 10.67
C LEU A 153 -0.89 19.25 11.36
N GLY A 154 0.02 20.09 10.87
CA GLY A 154 0.34 21.38 11.48
C GLY A 154 1.31 21.31 12.67
N SER A 155 1.86 20.13 13.00
CA SER A 155 2.98 20.03 13.95
C SER A 155 4.24 20.72 13.40
N ASP A 156 5.19 21.05 14.27
CA ASP A 156 6.45 21.66 13.82
C ASP A 156 7.25 20.73 12.91
N VAL A 157 7.21 19.44 13.17
CA VAL A 157 7.85 18.42 12.32
C VAL A 157 7.21 18.36 10.93
N GLU A 158 5.88 18.39 10.88
CA GLU A 158 5.17 18.43 9.59
C GLU A 158 5.51 19.72 8.83
N ARG A 159 5.34 20.91 9.47
CA ARG A 159 5.52 22.21 8.83
C ARG A 159 6.95 22.49 8.37
N ASN A 160 7.92 22.14 9.21
CA ASN A 160 9.30 22.55 9.01
C ASN A 160 10.16 21.50 8.28
N CYS A 161 9.78 20.21 8.38
CA CYS A 161 10.57 19.11 7.83
C CYS A 161 9.87 18.42 6.64
N PHE A 162 8.64 17.92 6.83
CA PHE A 162 7.98 17.12 5.81
C PHE A 162 7.26 17.95 4.75
N ARG A 163 6.55 19.01 5.13
CA ARG A 163 5.79 19.85 4.19
C ARG A 163 6.65 20.38 3.03
N PRO A 164 7.86 20.90 3.26
CA PRO A 164 8.71 21.39 2.17
C PRO A 164 9.04 20.32 1.13
N PHE A 165 9.24 19.08 1.55
CA PHE A 165 9.46 17.95 0.65
C PHE A 165 8.15 17.48 -0.02
N LEU A 166 7.11 17.22 0.78
CA LEU A 166 5.85 16.66 0.30
C LEU A 166 5.16 17.54 -0.75
N GLN A 167 5.40 18.84 -0.72
CA GLN A 167 4.84 19.83 -1.62
C GLN A 167 5.78 20.23 -2.75
N ASN A 168 7.01 19.77 -2.76
CA ASN A 168 7.99 20.13 -3.77
C ASN A 168 7.84 19.29 -5.04
N SER A 169 7.07 19.80 -6.00
CA SER A 169 6.89 19.17 -7.31
C SER A 169 8.16 19.15 -8.17
N ALA A 170 9.15 20.01 -7.86
CA ALA A 170 10.44 20.01 -8.56
C ALA A 170 11.38 18.91 -8.06
N LEU A 171 11.10 18.33 -6.87
CA LEU A 171 11.88 17.25 -6.28
C LEU A 171 10.98 16.02 -6.04
N PRO A 172 10.55 15.33 -7.09
CA PRO A 172 9.64 14.19 -6.98
C PRO A 172 10.29 12.96 -6.35
N CYS A 173 11.61 12.88 -6.39
CA CYS A 173 12.37 11.78 -5.81
C CYS A 173 13.79 12.24 -5.44
N ILE A 174 14.45 11.47 -4.55
CA ILE A 174 15.84 11.68 -4.12
C ILE A 174 16.59 10.36 -4.27
N LEU A 175 17.71 10.39 -5.02
CA LEU A 175 18.59 9.24 -5.18
C LEU A 175 19.58 9.18 -4.00
N LEU A 176 19.63 8.04 -3.33
CA LEU A 176 20.54 7.74 -2.24
C LEU A 176 21.72 6.92 -2.80
N THR A 177 22.83 7.58 -3.14
CA THR A 177 23.93 6.94 -3.86
C THR A 177 24.87 6.16 -2.95
N GLY A 178 24.82 6.39 -1.62
CA GLY A 178 25.78 5.86 -0.66
C GLY A 178 27.20 6.48 -0.76
N LYS A 179 27.41 7.46 -1.64
CA LYS A 179 28.72 8.13 -1.80
C LYS A 179 28.98 9.15 -0.69
N GLU A 180 27.96 9.94 -0.40
CA GLU A 180 27.98 10.94 0.66
C GLU A 180 27.73 10.29 2.03
N GLU A 181 28.26 10.88 3.09
CA GLU A 181 28.12 10.36 4.47
C GLU A 181 26.64 10.23 4.89
N TRP A 182 25.87 11.30 4.66
CA TRP A 182 24.44 11.32 4.98
C TRP A 182 23.69 10.19 4.26
N SER A 183 24.04 9.93 3.01
CA SER A 183 23.39 8.90 2.19
C SER A 183 23.73 7.49 2.69
N ARG A 184 24.99 7.23 3.07
CA ARG A 184 25.42 5.94 3.67
C ARG A 184 24.69 5.67 4.98
N GLU A 185 24.64 6.66 5.88
CA GLU A 185 23.96 6.51 7.16
C GLU A 185 22.44 6.36 7.01
N ALA A 186 21.83 7.09 6.08
CA ALA A 186 20.41 6.91 5.77
C ALA A 186 20.13 5.49 5.26
N LEU A 187 20.90 5.01 4.27
CA LEU A 187 20.76 3.64 3.74
C LEU A 187 20.95 2.56 4.80
N LYS A 188 21.91 2.75 5.71
CA LYS A 188 22.15 1.85 6.84
C LYS A 188 20.91 1.76 7.75
N LYS A 189 20.28 2.88 8.08
CA LYS A 189 19.04 2.92 8.88
C LYS A 189 17.87 2.27 8.16
N LEU A 190 17.73 2.50 6.87
CA LEU A 190 16.67 1.90 6.05
C LEU A 190 16.84 0.37 5.94
N ASN A 191 18.06 -0.13 5.86
CA ASN A 191 18.34 -1.57 5.92
C ASN A 191 18.00 -2.17 7.31
N GLN A 192 18.22 -1.43 8.40
CA GLN A 192 17.81 -1.86 9.74
C GLN A 192 16.29 -1.90 9.87
N VAL A 193 15.55 -0.97 9.22
CA VAL A 193 14.08 -1.02 9.15
C VAL A 193 13.61 -2.32 8.50
N ASP A 194 14.22 -2.71 7.39
CA ASP A 194 13.92 -3.97 6.70
C ASP A 194 14.10 -5.18 7.63
N THR A 195 15.25 -5.29 8.28
CA THR A 195 15.55 -6.37 9.25
C THR A 195 14.53 -6.40 10.40
N LEU A 196 14.25 -5.26 11.03
CA LEU A 196 13.29 -5.19 12.13
C LEU A 196 11.86 -5.54 11.72
N PHE A 197 11.47 -5.15 10.51
CA PHE A 197 10.13 -5.46 9.99
C PHE A 197 9.96 -6.95 9.73
N GLU A 198 11.03 -7.69 9.44
CA GLU A 198 11.02 -9.14 9.29
C GLU A 198 11.03 -9.88 10.62
N GLU A 199 11.98 -9.54 11.48
CA GLU A 199 12.22 -10.24 12.76
C GLU A 199 11.17 -9.95 13.82
N LYS A 200 10.56 -8.75 13.79
CA LYS A 200 9.54 -8.27 14.72
C LYS A 200 9.85 -8.52 16.19
N PRO A 201 11.03 -8.12 16.69
CA PRO A 201 11.34 -8.21 18.11
C PRO A 201 10.42 -7.27 18.91
N PHE A 202 10.37 -7.44 20.22
CA PHE A 202 9.62 -6.53 21.08
C PHE A 202 9.95 -5.06 20.81
N CYS A 203 8.93 -4.20 20.71
CA CYS A 203 9.01 -2.77 20.37
C CYS A 203 9.56 -2.48 18.96
N TYR A 204 9.46 -3.41 18.00
CA TYR A 204 9.98 -3.19 16.64
C TYR A 204 9.30 -1.98 15.95
N GLU A 205 8.02 -1.74 16.20
CA GLU A 205 7.28 -0.59 15.62
C GLU A 205 7.89 0.75 16.05
N LEU A 206 8.21 0.90 17.33
CA LEU A 206 8.84 2.11 17.88
C LEU A 206 10.25 2.28 17.32
N ARG A 207 11.03 1.20 17.26
CA ARG A 207 12.38 1.21 16.71
C ARG A 207 12.39 1.56 15.23
N ILE A 208 11.47 0.99 14.43
CA ILE A 208 11.30 1.32 13.02
C ILE A 208 10.97 2.80 12.86
N LYS A 209 10.01 3.33 13.63
CA LYS A 209 9.67 4.76 13.57
C LYS A 209 10.89 5.64 13.86
N GLY A 210 11.66 5.32 14.89
CA GLY A 210 12.90 6.05 15.23
C GLY A 210 13.90 6.05 14.08
N LEU A 211 14.20 4.87 13.50
CA LEU A 211 15.12 4.72 12.38
C LEU A 211 14.67 5.48 11.13
N LEU A 212 13.37 5.44 10.82
CA LEU A 212 12.80 6.22 9.70
C LEU A 212 12.95 7.72 9.96
N CYS A 213 12.61 8.22 11.16
CA CYS A 213 12.76 9.63 11.51
C CYS A 213 14.24 10.08 11.37
N GLU A 214 15.19 9.27 11.82
CA GLU A 214 16.61 9.56 11.67
C GLU A 214 17.05 9.55 10.19
N ALA A 215 16.61 8.56 9.41
CA ALA A 215 16.95 8.49 7.98
C ALA A 215 16.39 9.71 7.22
N PHE A 216 15.13 10.07 7.44
CA PHE A 216 14.53 11.27 6.84
C PHE A 216 15.20 12.55 7.30
N GLY A 217 15.59 12.64 8.57
CA GLY A 217 16.36 13.79 9.10
C GLY A 217 17.68 14.00 8.36
N LEU A 218 18.44 12.93 8.11
CA LEU A 218 19.68 12.98 7.32
C LEU A 218 19.42 13.41 5.87
N ILE A 219 18.42 12.80 5.22
CA ILE A 219 18.05 13.11 3.82
C ILE A 219 17.61 14.57 3.70
N PHE A 220 16.70 15.03 4.56
CA PHE A 220 16.15 16.38 4.49
C PHE A 220 17.18 17.46 4.82
N SER A 221 18.06 17.20 5.79
CA SER A 221 19.16 18.13 6.11
C SER A 221 20.13 18.30 4.94
N ALA A 222 20.38 17.24 4.19
CA ALA A 222 21.27 17.29 3.02
C ALA A 222 20.63 18.05 1.83
N HIS A 223 19.31 18.22 1.80
CA HIS A 223 18.53 18.88 0.72
C HIS A 223 17.85 20.16 1.20
N ASP A 224 18.35 20.77 2.27
CA ASP A 224 17.76 21.99 2.86
C ASP A 224 17.60 23.14 1.85
N THR A 225 18.58 23.34 0.97
CA THR A 225 18.56 24.39 -0.04
C THR A 225 17.46 24.17 -1.09
N GLU A 226 17.26 22.92 -1.53
CA GLU A 226 16.22 22.56 -2.50
C GLU A 226 14.83 22.72 -1.88
N PHE A 227 14.68 22.46 -0.59
CA PHE A 227 13.41 22.61 0.11
C PHE A 227 13.04 24.08 0.37
N ARG A 228 14.02 24.95 0.62
CA ARG A 228 13.80 26.38 0.81
C ARG A 228 13.49 27.14 -0.48
N ASN A 229 13.89 26.59 -1.63
CA ASN A 229 13.71 27.21 -2.94
C ASN A 229 12.36 26.87 -3.61
N VAL A 230 11.36 26.39 -2.86
CA VAL A 230 10.01 26.13 -3.40
C VAL A 230 9.37 27.44 -3.82
N VAL A 231 8.94 27.52 -5.09
CA VAL A 231 8.37 28.74 -5.68
C VAL A 231 7.08 29.15 -4.94
N PRO A 232 7.00 30.38 -4.39
CA PRO A 232 5.88 30.80 -3.52
C PRO A 232 4.46 30.67 -4.12
N ALA A 233 4.34 30.71 -5.44
CA ALA A 233 3.04 30.57 -6.12
C ALA A 233 2.45 29.14 -6.02
N SER A 234 3.29 28.11 -6.01
CA SER A 234 2.83 26.71 -5.83
C SER A 234 2.47 26.44 -4.36
N GLN A 235 3.16 27.06 -3.41
CA GLN A 235 2.88 26.90 -2.00
C GLN A 235 1.48 27.41 -1.61
N ARG A 236 1.06 28.54 -2.17
CA ARG A 236 -0.29 29.09 -1.94
C ARG A 236 -1.41 28.21 -2.50
N GLU A 237 -1.19 27.57 -3.65
CA GLU A 237 -2.14 26.60 -4.22
C GLU A 237 -2.24 25.35 -3.33
N LEU A 238 -1.13 24.91 -2.76
CA LEU A 238 -1.05 23.74 -1.90
C LEU A 238 -1.68 23.99 -0.53
N GLU A 239 -1.40 25.13 0.10
CA GLU A 239 -2.07 25.57 1.36
C GLU A 239 -3.59 25.62 1.18
N ARG A 240 -4.06 26.14 0.04
CA ARG A 240 -5.48 26.16 -0.29
C ARG A 240 -6.04 24.75 -0.48
N LEU A 241 -5.29 23.84 -1.15
CA LEU A 241 -5.72 22.46 -1.30
C LEU A 241 -5.84 21.75 0.05
N GLU A 242 -4.88 21.95 0.96
CA GLU A 242 -4.95 21.39 2.31
C GLU A 242 -6.19 21.89 3.06
N GLN A 243 -6.43 23.21 3.05
CA GLN A 243 -7.63 23.79 3.65
C GLN A 243 -8.93 23.21 3.05
N MET A 244 -8.95 22.98 1.72
CA MET A 244 -10.08 22.32 1.06
C MET A 244 -10.26 20.88 1.54
N LEU A 245 -9.16 20.11 1.64
CA LEU A 245 -9.20 18.72 2.09
C LEU A 245 -9.65 18.64 3.55
N ASP A 246 -9.11 19.47 4.43
CA ASP A 246 -9.50 19.53 5.84
C ASP A 246 -10.98 19.85 6.00
N TYR A 247 -11.48 20.84 5.26
CA TYR A 247 -12.91 21.17 5.25
C TYR A 247 -13.76 19.99 4.75
N LEU A 248 -13.37 19.33 3.66
CA LEU A 248 -14.08 18.19 3.10
C LEU A 248 -14.11 17.00 4.06
N HIS A 249 -13.01 16.74 4.76
CA HIS A 249 -12.92 15.66 5.75
C HIS A 249 -13.78 15.96 6.98
N ALA A 250 -13.70 17.18 7.53
CA ALA A 250 -14.46 17.59 8.69
C ALA A 250 -15.98 17.59 8.45
N HIS A 251 -16.41 17.82 7.20
CA HIS A 251 -17.84 17.88 6.83
C HIS A 251 -18.28 16.69 5.97
N SER A 252 -17.49 15.62 5.96
CA SER A 252 -17.75 14.46 5.08
C SER A 252 -19.07 13.76 5.34
N GLU A 253 -19.56 13.77 6.57
CA GLU A 253 -20.82 13.14 6.99
C GLU A 253 -22.09 13.94 6.62
N SER A 254 -21.92 15.18 6.17
CA SER A 254 -22.99 16.11 5.85
C SER A 254 -22.97 16.58 4.40
N VAL A 255 -23.96 17.40 4.01
CA VAL A 255 -23.97 18.04 2.69
C VAL A 255 -22.91 19.13 2.65
N VAL A 256 -21.88 18.93 1.84
CA VAL A 256 -20.82 19.91 1.63
C VAL A 256 -21.28 21.01 0.69
N SER A 257 -21.26 22.25 1.17
CA SER A 257 -21.53 23.44 0.37
C SER A 257 -20.28 23.87 -0.40
N LEU A 258 -20.34 23.85 -1.72
CA LEU A 258 -19.26 24.35 -2.57
C LEU A 258 -19.00 25.87 -2.34
N LYS A 259 -20.02 26.62 -1.96
CA LYS A 259 -19.88 28.03 -1.65
C LYS A 259 -19.04 28.21 -0.39
N GLU A 260 -19.39 27.52 0.69
CA GLU A 260 -18.64 27.58 1.97
C GLU A 260 -17.19 27.10 1.81
N LEU A 261 -16.98 25.99 1.07
CA LEU A 261 -15.64 25.53 0.75
C LEU A 261 -14.81 26.60 0.00
N ALA A 262 -15.39 27.26 -0.98
CA ALA A 262 -14.71 28.30 -1.76
C ALA A 262 -14.42 29.54 -0.91
N ASP A 263 -15.36 29.94 -0.03
CA ASP A 263 -15.21 31.05 0.90
C ASP A 263 -14.07 30.78 1.91
N GLN A 264 -13.92 29.54 2.41
CA GLN A 264 -12.82 29.14 3.32
C GLN A 264 -11.43 29.38 2.73
N VAL A 265 -11.27 29.17 1.44
CA VAL A 265 -9.98 29.31 0.75
C VAL A 265 -9.84 30.64 -0.01
N HIS A 266 -10.78 31.55 0.20
CA HIS A 266 -10.84 32.87 -0.44
C HIS A 266 -10.76 32.82 -1.97
N LEU A 267 -11.55 31.92 -2.58
CA LEU A 267 -11.66 31.74 -4.02
C LEU A 267 -13.11 31.81 -4.50
N SER A 268 -13.31 32.11 -5.80
CA SER A 268 -14.60 31.84 -6.41
C SER A 268 -14.82 30.31 -6.55
N ARG A 269 -16.08 29.89 -6.64
CA ARG A 269 -16.42 28.45 -6.80
C ARG A 269 -15.73 27.83 -8.02
N GLU A 270 -15.67 28.57 -9.11
CA GLU A 270 -15.06 28.12 -10.37
C GLU A 270 -13.54 27.92 -10.21
N VAL A 271 -12.87 28.87 -9.55
CA VAL A 271 -11.42 28.79 -9.27
C VAL A 271 -11.12 27.67 -8.29
N CYS A 272 -11.94 27.52 -7.24
CA CYS A 272 -11.85 26.44 -6.28
C CYS A 272 -11.95 25.07 -6.95
N CYS A 273 -12.97 24.83 -7.78
CA CYS A 273 -13.13 23.58 -8.52
C CYS A 273 -11.96 23.30 -9.48
N ARG A 274 -11.50 24.31 -10.19
CA ARG A 274 -10.37 24.20 -11.13
C ARG A 274 -9.07 23.88 -10.40
N LEU A 275 -8.79 24.56 -9.30
CA LEU A 275 -7.62 24.32 -8.46
C LEU A 275 -7.65 22.89 -7.90
N PHE A 276 -8.78 22.50 -7.30
CA PHE A 276 -8.92 21.15 -6.74
C PHE A 276 -8.69 20.08 -7.80
N ARG A 277 -9.31 20.23 -8.98
CA ARG A 277 -9.12 19.28 -10.09
C ARG A 277 -7.70 19.27 -10.64
N LYS A 278 -7.04 20.44 -10.74
CA LYS A 278 -5.64 20.56 -11.16
C LYS A 278 -4.72 19.78 -10.21
N MET A 279 -4.96 19.88 -8.91
CA MET A 279 -4.07 19.34 -7.88
C MET A 279 -4.34 17.86 -7.56
N THR A 280 -5.60 17.41 -7.63
CA THR A 280 -6.01 16.05 -7.24
C THR A 280 -6.32 15.13 -8.41
N GLY A 281 -6.46 15.68 -9.63
CA GLY A 281 -6.96 14.95 -10.79
C GLY A 281 -8.47 14.66 -10.75
N LYS A 282 -9.18 15.02 -9.67
CA LYS A 282 -10.59 14.67 -9.41
C LYS A 282 -11.46 15.90 -9.19
N THR A 283 -12.76 15.76 -9.44
CA THR A 283 -13.73 16.75 -8.97
C THR A 283 -13.92 16.62 -7.46
N ILE A 284 -14.29 17.71 -6.78
CA ILE A 284 -14.59 17.72 -5.34
C ILE A 284 -15.63 16.65 -4.99
N THR A 285 -16.72 16.55 -5.79
CA THR A 285 -17.78 15.56 -5.57
C THR A 285 -17.25 14.14 -5.68
N LYS A 286 -16.39 13.86 -6.66
CA LYS A 286 -15.81 12.52 -6.86
C LYS A 286 -14.85 12.16 -5.73
N TYR A 287 -14.02 13.10 -5.31
CA TYR A 287 -13.13 12.93 -4.16
C TYR A 287 -13.91 12.62 -2.89
N LEU A 288 -14.93 13.41 -2.58
CA LEU A 288 -15.75 13.23 -1.38
C LEU A 288 -16.53 11.90 -1.40
N GLU A 289 -17.03 11.48 -2.57
CA GLU A 289 -17.66 10.16 -2.73
C GLU A 289 -16.69 9.04 -2.37
N GLU A 290 -15.47 9.08 -2.90
CA GLU A 290 -14.44 8.07 -2.62
C GLU A 290 -13.98 8.09 -1.15
N TYR A 291 -13.83 9.26 -0.57
CA TYR A 291 -13.49 9.43 0.85
C TYR A 291 -14.56 8.77 1.75
N ARG A 292 -15.84 9.08 1.53
CA ARG A 292 -16.98 8.48 2.26
C ARG A 292 -17.03 6.96 2.14
N VAL A 293 -16.79 6.44 0.94
CA VAL A 293 -16.71 4.98 0.72
C VAL A 293 -15.57 4.36 1.51
N ASN A 294 -14.41 5.01 1.54
CA ASN A 294 -13.28 4.51 2.33
C ASN A 294 -13.60 4.50 3.84
N GLN A 295 -14.23 5.57 4.36
CA GLN A 295 -14.67 5.64 5.76
C GLN A 295 -15.71 4.56 6.11
N SER A 296 -16.57 4.17 5.16
CA SER A 296 -17.56 3.12 5.39
C SER A 296 -16.98 1.72 5.53
N PHE A 297 -15.73 1.51 5.13
CA PHE A 297 -15.15 0.17 5.02
C PHE A 297 -15.12 -0.58 6.36
N SER A 298 -14.64 0.07 7.42
CA SER A 298 -14.62 -0.50 8.77
C SER A 298 -16.02 -0.77 9.32
N LEU A 299 -16.99 0.11 9.02
CA LEU A 299 -18.38 -0.05 9.43
C LEU A 299 -19.03 -1.26 8.74
N VAL A 300 -18.82 -1.40 7.42
CA VAL A 300 -19.29 -2.58 6.66
C VAL A 300 -18.64 -3.85 7.18
N GLN A 301 -17.33 -3.83 7.42
CA GLN A 301 -16.59 -4.98 7.94
C GLN A 301 -17.08 -5.42 9.33
N SER A 302 -17.48 -4.48 10.17
CA SER A 302 -17.97 -4.77 11.53
C SER A 302 -19.27 -5.56 11.55
N GLY A 303 -20.11 -5.46 10.50
CA GLY A 303 -21.42 -6.08 10.42
C GLY A 303 -22.46 -5.59 11.44
N ARG A 304 -22.13 -4.53 12.18
CA ARG A 304 -22.95 -4.06 13.32
C ARG A 304 -24.14 -3.21 12.91
N TYR A 305 -24.09 -2.59 11.73
CA TYR A 305 -25.06 -1.60 11.28
C TYR A 305 -25.74 -2.02 9.98
N PRO A 306 -27.03 -1.72 9.79
CA PRO A 306 -27.68 -1.84 8.50
C PRO A 306 -27.00 -0.97 7.43
N MET A 307 -27.02 -1.39 6.16
CA MET A 307 -26.36 -0.65 5.07
C MET A 307 -26.95 0.76 4.87
N THR A 308 -28.26 0.94 5.15
CA THR A 308 -28.90 2.26 5.15
C THR A 308 -28.30 3.18 6.20
N GLN A 309 -28.10 2.68 7.41
CA GLN A 309 -27.51 3.45 8.50
C GLN A 309 -26.03 3.77 8.22
N ILE A 310 -25.27 2.82 7.66
CA ILE A 310 -23.87 3.09 7.24
C ILE A 310 -23.85 4.21 6.19
N ALA A 311 -24.73 4.15 5.19
CA ALA A 311 -24.83 5.19 4.18
C ALA A 311 -25.04 6.59 4.79
N ASP A 312 -25.96 6.68 5.75
CA ASP A 312 -26.26 7.94 6.46
C ASP A 312 -25.06 8.41 7.30
N MET A 313 -24.43 7.50 8.07
CA MET A 313 -23.27 7.80 8.92
C MET A 313 -22.09 8.36 8.12
N VAL A 314 -21.89 7.89 6.90
CA VAL A 314 -20.77 8.37 6.05
C VAL A 314 -21.21 9.46 5.06
N GLY A 315 -22.41 9.99 5.18
CA GLY A 315 -22.91 11.16 4.44
C GLY A 315 -23.42 10.90 3.03
N PHE A 316 -23.82 9.68 2.69
CA PHE A 316 -24.56 9.42 1.43
C PHE A 316 -26.02 9.77 1.56
N SER A 317 -26.59 10.38 0.51
CA SER A 317 -28.00 10.76 0.48
C SER A 317 -28.97 9.56 0.44
N ASN A 318 -28.51 8.37 0.10
CA ASN A 318 -29.27 7.11 0.13
C ASN A 318 -28.35 5.89 -0.02
N ALA A 319 -28.86 4.74 0.44
CA ALA A 319 -28.16 3.46 0.40
C ALA A 319 -27.81 2.96 -1.02
N SER A 320 -28.61 3.31 -2.03
CA SER A 320 -28.36 2.86 -3.41
C SER A 320 -27.12 3.53 -4.00
N ARG A 321 -26.96 4.84 -3.77
CA ARG A 321 -25.73 5.56 -4.18
C ARG A 321 -24.51 5.06 -3.44
N PHE A 322 -24.65 4.81 -2.15
CA PHE A 322 -23.59 4.19 -1.35
C PHE A 322 -23.20 2.83 -1.91
N ALA A 323 -24.15 1.92 -2.12
CA ALA A 323 -23.87 0.58 -2.64
C ALA A 323 -23.21 0.62 -4.03
N GLY A 324 -23.64 1.52 -4.91
CA GLY A 324 -23.05 1.73 -6.23
C GLY A 324 -21.59 2.22 -6.13
N ALA A 325 -21.32 3.20 -5.27
CA ALA A 325 -19.97 3.74 -5.04
C ALA A 325 -19.06 2.69 -4.38
N PHE A 326 -19.58 1.96 -3.39
CA PHE A 326 -18.84 0.87 -2.71
C PHE A 326 -18.48 -0.25 -3.69
N ARG A 327 -19.45 -0.71 -4.52
CA ARG A 327 -19.18 -1.73 -5.54
C ARG A 327 -18.14 -1.26 -6.55
N LYS A 328 -18.20 0.00 -6.97
CA LYS A 328 -17.20 0.58 -7.87
C LYS A 328 -15.80 0.56 -7.27
N ARG A 329 -15.68 0.75 -5.96
CA ARG A 329 -14.41 0.81 -5.22
C ARG A 329 -13.86 -0.56 -4.87
N PHE A 330 -14.72 -1.49 -4.39
CA PHE A 330 -14.31 -2.78 -3.81
C PHE A 330 -14.69 -3.99 -4.66
N GLY A 331 -15.33 -3.79 -5.81
CA GLY A 331 -15.69 -4.86 -6.77
C GLY A 331 -16.91 -5.70 -6.39
N CYS A 332 -17.49 -5.51 -5.20
CA CYS A 332 -18.69 -6.22 -4.71
C CYS A 332 -19.60 -5.27 -3.93
N ASN A 333 -20.90 -5.64 -3.76
CA ASN A 333 -21.80 -4.87 -2.93
C ASN A 333 -21.40 -4.94 -1.45
N PRO A 334 -21.70 -3.91 -0.63
CA PRO A 334 -21.34 -3.90 0.78
C PRO A 334 -21.96 -5.07 1.57
N GLY A 335 -23.17 -5.50 1.25
CA GLY A 335 -23.81 -6.67 1.86
C GLY A 335 -23.12 -8.00 1.53
N GLU A 336 -22.68 -8.17 0.27
CA GLU A 336 -21.88 -9.32 -0.16
C GLU A 336 -20.54 -9.36 0.52
N TYR A 337 -19.90 -8.20 0.66
CA TYR A 337 -18.62 -8.06 1.37
C TYR A 337 -18.73 -8.56 2.81
N ASN A 338 -19.81 -8.20 3.50
CA ASN A 338 -20.06 -8.60 4.88
C ASN A 338 -20.29 -10.11 5.00
N SER A 339 -21.13 -10.70 4.12
CA SER A 339 -21.41 -12.14 4.10
C SER A 339 -20.14 -12.98 3.88
N LEU A 340 -19.29 -12.54 2.98
CA LEU A 340 -18.02 -13.19 2.66
C LEU A 340 -17.01 -13.19 3.82
N ASN A 341 -17.15 -12.28 4.78
CA ASN A 341 -16.29 -12.22 5.98
C ASN A 341 -16.93 -12.90 7.19
N ALA A 342 -18.26 -12.95 7.28
CA ALA A 342 -18.98 -13.68 8.33
C ALA A 342 -18.68 -15.19 8.32
N ASP A 343 -18.57 -15.79 7.11
CA ASP A 343 -18.20 -17.22 6.94
C ASP A 343 -16.76 -17.54 7.39
N LYS A 344 -15.90 -16.54 7.49
CA LYS A 344 -14.50 -16.71 7.96
C LYS A 344 -14.34 -16.69 9.46
N HIS A 345 -15.31 -16.19 10.21
CA HIS A 345 -15.27 -16.06 11.67
C HIS A 345 -16.29 -16.92 12.42
N SER A 346 -17.03 -17.81 11.73
CA SER A 346 -17.91 -18.77 12.39
C SER A 346 -17.11 -19.98 12.87
N PRO A 347 -17.06 -20.29 14.19
CA PRO A 347 -16.31 -21.42 14.74
C PRO A 347 -17.02 -22.77 14.59
N ALA A 348 -17.86 -22.98 13.56
CA ALA A 348 -18.69 -24.16 13.43
C ALA A 348 -18.53 -24.86 12.08
N SER A 349 -17.40 -25.58 11.89
CA SER A 349 -17.38 -26.71 10.92
C SER A 349 -16.37 -27.82 11.28
N SER A 350 -16.19 -28.13 12.56
CA SER A 350 -15.41 -29.31 12.97
C SER A 350 -16.24 -30.32 13.76
N ALA A 351 -17.48 -30.61 13.36
CA ALA A 351 -18.25 -31.73 13.93
C ALA A 351 -19.35 -32.21 12.96
N ARG A 352 -18.96 -32.80 11.84
CA ARG A 352 -19.80 -33.80 11.16
C ARG A 352 -18.99 -35.08 11.02
N SER A 353 -18.86 -35.78 12.14
CA SER A 353 -18.47 -37.17 12.20
C SER A 353 -19.58 -38.03 11.55
N THR A 354 -19.21 -38.72 10.54
CA THR A 354 -19.91 -39.79 9.83
C THR A 354 -20.45 -40.82 10.80
N LYS A 355 -21.75 -40.82 11.11
CA LYS A 355 -22.46 -42.00 11.62
C LYS A 355 -22.76 -42.91 10.45
N ARG A 356 -21.88 -43.84 10.20
CA ARG A 356 -22.11 -45.00 9.35
C ARG A 356 -23.10 -45.94 10.07
N ARG A 357 -24.33 -46.03 9.54
CA ARG A 357 -25.32 -47.04 9.95
C ARG A 357 -24.80 -48.40 9.53
N VAL A 358 -24.45 -49.26 10.48
CA VAL A 358 -24.29 -50.69 10.27
C VAL A 358 -25.67 -51.32 10.40
N ARG A 359 -26.19 -51.87 9.32
CA ARG A 359 -27.34 -52.83 9.34
C ARG A 359 -26.82 -54.16 9.88
N GLY A 360 -27.36 -54.56 10.99
CA GLY A 360 -27.19 -55.92 11.49
C GLY A 360 -28.26 -56.82 10.90
N ASP A 361 -27.84 -57.80 10.16
CA ASP A 361 -28.70 -58.90 9.75
C ASP A 361 -28.85 -59.88 10.90
N ALA A 362 -30.10 -60.21 11.16
CA ALA A 362 -30.48 -61.27 12.11
C ALA A 362 -30.21 -62.63 11.50
N TYR A 363 -29.56 -63.54 12.24
CA TYR A 363 -29.60 -64.95 12.00
C TYR A 363 -30.31 -65.68 13.15
N VAL A 364 -31.40 -66.34 12.78
CA VAL A 364 -32.16 -67.28 13.57
C VAL A 364 -31.55 -68.65 13.43
N SER A 365 -31.34 -69.35 14.52
CA SER A 365 -31.40 -70.80 14.67
C SER A 365 -31.35 -71.08 16.18
N GLY A 366 -32.32 -71.75 16.81
CA GLY A 366 -32.91 -73.04 16.53
C GLY A 366 -32.14 -74.11 17.31
N SER A 367 -32.49 -74.33 18.52
CA SER A 367 -32.66 -75.59 19.25
C SER A 367 -32.79 -75.30 20.74
#